data_4c930355ed86c295a98b935bbcf6a509
#
_entry.id   4c930355ed86c295a98b935bbcf6a509
#
_cell.length_a   1.000
_cell.length_b   1.000
_cell.length_c   1.000
_cell.angle_alpha   90.00
_cell.angle_beta   90.00
_cell.angle_gamma   90.00
#
_symmetry.space_group_name_H-M   'P 1'
#
loop_
_entity.id
_entity.type
_entity.pdbx_description
1 polymer ?
#
loop_
_entity_poly.entity_id
_entity_poly.type
_entity_poly.pdbx_seq_one_letter_code
_entity_poly.pdbx_strand_id
1 'polypeptide(L)'
;MRLFERTFRRANIPIKYSEGFNPQPKLSIANPLALGIASCSEYMDIQLQEKMPEEVFINKANAQLPEGIRIIKVKYIDESKSLSSLISWSCYEIKFHATNIEDVEELEQLIKKWLEEEKIVITKTKRKRNRIIKKERNIRNLIGNVVVKLKSSSTQKDTDHIVLNCLLKAGDKGNLNPRDFIKAMDKYLRMGIDWDAVEINRIALFIETDKGIRFPI
;
A
#
# COMPACT_ATOMS: atom_id res chain seq x y z
N MET A 1 -5.41 -2.06 -14.20
CA MET A 1 -6.31 -1.28 -15.09
C MET A 1 -7.16 -2.19 -15.99
N ARG A 2 -6.59 -2.97 -16.90
CA ARG A 2 -7.34 -3.82 -17.86
C ARG A 2 -8.42 -4.72 -17.25
N LEU A 3 -8.22 -5.20 -16.01
CA LEU A 3 -9.22 -5.99 -15.29
C LEU A 3 -10.50 -5.17 -15.11
N PHE A 4 -10.40 -4.01 -14.47
CA PHE A 4 -11.54 -3.14 -14.18
C PHE A 4 -12.23 -2.62 -15.44
N GLU A 5 -11.48 -2.27 -16.48
CA GLU A 5 -12.05 -1.88 -17.77
C GLU A 5 -12.93 -2.98 -18.36
N ARG A 6 -12.46 -4.24 -18.32
CA ARG A 6 -13.24 -5.40 -18.80
C ARG A 6 -14.45 -5.67 -17.91
N THR A 7 -14.28 -5.60 -16.59
CA THR A 7 -15.34 -5.78 -15.61
C THR A 7 -16.48 -4.80 -15.85
N PHE A 8 -16.18 -3.51 -15.89
CA PHE A 8 -17.19 -2.48 -16.04
C PHE A 8 -17.91 -2.53 -17.40
N ARG A 9 -17.18 -2.85 -18.48
CA ARG A 9 -17.78 -3.08 -19.80
C ARG A 9 -18.73 -4.28 -19.80
N ARG A 10 -18.36 -5.41 -19.20
CA ARG A 10 -19.22 -6.60 -19.09
C ARG A 10 -20.44 -6.34 -18.19
N ALA A 11 -20.26 -5.55 -17.15
CA ALA A 11 -21.32 -5.16 -16.21
C ALA A 11 -22.28 -4.11 -16.79
N ASN A 12 -22.05 -3.62 -18.03
CA ASN A 12 -22.79 -2.50 -18.64
C ASN A 12 -22.84 -1.28 -17.72
N ILE A 13 -21.70 -0.94 -17.08
CA ILE A 13 -21.55 0.26 -16.30
C ILE A 13 -21.12 1.39 -17.22
N PRO A 14 -21.86 2.54 -17.26
CA PRO A 14 -21.65 3.63 -18.21
C PRO A 14 -20.43 4.48 -17.86
N ILE A 15 -19.22 3.95 -18.05
CA ILE A 15 -17.97 4.68 -17.80
C ILE A 15 -17.78 5.75 -18.85
N LYS A 16 -17.34 6.94 -18.42
CA LYS A 16 -16.92 8.01 -19.31
C LYS A 16 -15.53 7.72 -19.88
N TYR A 17 -15.36 8.01 -21.17
CA TYR A 17 -14.08 7.90 -21.88
C TYR A 17 -13.50 9.28 -22.17
N SER A 18 -12.20 9.33 -22.39
CA SER A 18 -11.54 10.53 -22.89
C SER A 18 -11.94 10.82 -24.34
N GLU A 19 -11.83 12.07 -24.76
CA GLU A 19 -11.98 12.48 -26.14
C GLU A 19 -10.68 12.21 -26.93
N GLY A 20 -10.80 11.97 -28.24
CA GLY A 20 -9.66 11.79 -29.14
C GLY A 20 -9.65 10.46 -29.88
N PHE A 21 -8.58 10.21 -30.66
CA PHE A 21 -8.47 9.04 -31.57
C PHE A 21 -8.37 7.70 -30.86
N ASN A 22 -7.94 7.67 -29.59
CA ASN A 22 -7.84 6.44 -28.81
C ASN A 22 -8.46 6.66 -27.44
N PRO A 23 -9.81 6.60 -27.31
CA PRO A 23 -10.53 6.86 -26.08
C PRO A 23 -10.10 5.93 -24.96
N GLN A 24 -9.67 6.49 -23.84
CA GLN A 24 -9.32 5.76 -22.62
C GLN A 24 -10.40 5.94 -21.56
N PRO A 25 -10.76 4.88 -20.82
CA PRO A 25 -11.73 4.99 -19.75
C PRO A 25 -11.21 5.93 -18.66
N LYS A 26 -12.05 6.86 -18.21
CA LYS A 26 -11.72 7.81 -17.13
C LYS A 26 -11.83 7.13 -15.78
N LEU A 27 -10.79 6.36 -15.45
CA LEU A 27 -10.62 5.69 -14.17
C LEU A 27 -9.16 5.77 -13.71
N SER A 28 -8.93 5.89 -12.41
CA SER A 28 -7.61 6.05 -11.80
C SER A 28 -7.54 5.34 -10.46
N ILE A 29 -6.54 4.47 -10.28
CA ILE A 29 -6.24 3.85 -8.97
C ILE A 29 -5.49 4.87 -8.12
N ALA A 30 -5.93 5.05 -6.88
CA ALA A 30 -5.39 6.09 -5.99
C ALA A 30 -3.90 5.94 -5.69
N ASN A 31 -3.45 4.71 -5.40
CA ASN A 31 -2.03 4.40 -5.22
C ASN A 31 -1.80 2.92 -5.62
N PRO A 32 -1.38 2.64 -6.86
CA PRO A 32 -1.24 1.28 -7.36
C PRO A 32 -0.40 0.39 -6.44
N LEU A 33 -0.93 -0.80 -6.14
CA LEU A 33 -0.27 -1.77 -5.29
C LEU A 33 0.91 -2.41 -6.01
N ALA A 34 2.04 -2.56 -5.32
CA ALA A 34 3.20 -3.26 -5.87
C ALA A 34 2.93 -4.77 -5.95
N LEU A 35 3.55 -5.44 -6.92
CA LEU A 35 3.39 -6.86 -7.12
C LEU A 35 3.87 -7.66 -5.90
N GLY A 36 3.12 -8.70 -5.52
CA GLY A 36 3.43 -9.55 -4.38
C GLY A 36 3.14 -8.89 -3.02
N ILE A 37 2.27 -7.89 -2.98
CA ILE A 37 1.72 -7.29 -1.76
C ILE A 37 0.21 -7.51 -1.79
N ALA A 38 -0.33 -8.07 -0.71
CA ALA A 38 -1.78 -8.18 -0.51
C ALA A 38 -2.37 -6.83 -0.06
N SER A 39 -3.68 -6.64 -0.24
CA SER A 39 -4.37 -5.46 0.27
C SER A 39 -5.82 -5.76 0.57
N CYS A 40 -6.34 -5.18 1.64
CA CYS A 40 -7.75 -5.19 1.99
C CYS A 40 -8.42 -3.81 1.83
N SER A 41 -7.69 -2.79 1.35
CA SER A 41 -8.23 -1.44 1.23
C SER A 41 -7.58 -0.68 0.07
N GLU A 42 -8.24 -0.70 -1.09
CA GLU A 42 -7.83 0.03 -2.29
C GLU A 42 -8.92 1.01 -2.72
N TYR A 43 -8.51 2.09 -3.36
CA TYR A 43 -9.43 3.14 -3.82
C TYR A 43 -9.21 3.46 -5.29
N MET A 44 -10.29 3.80 -5.97
CA MET A 44 -10.28 4.15 -7.38
C MET A 44 -11.30 5.25 -7.68
N ASP A 45 -10.90 6.25 -8.45
CA ASP A 45 -11.81 7.22 -9.05
C ASP A 45 -12.34 6.69 -10.37
N ILE A 46 -13.63 6.86 -10.60
CA ILE A 46 -14.30 6.51 -11.85
C ILE A 46 -15.23 7.65 -12.24
N GLN A 47 -15.16 8.08 -13.50
CA GLN A 47 -16.17 8.99 -14.05
C GLN A 47 -17.21 8.20 -14.82
N LEU A 48 -18.49 8.43 -14.49
CA LEU A 48 -19.62 7.85 -15.21
C LEU A 48 -20.20 8.85 -16.22
N GLN A 49 -20.81 8.35 -17.29
CA GLN A 49 -21.56 9.15 -18.25
C GLN A 49 -22.88 9.64 -17.63
N GLU A 50 -23.51 8.77 -16.84
CA GLU A 50 -24.74 9.01 -16.11
C GLU A 50 -24.66 8.40 -14.71
N LYS A 51 -25.36 9.01 -13.75
CA LYS A 51 -25.43 8.48 -12.39
C LYS A 51 -26.29 7.22 -12.36
N MET A 52 -25.88 6.26 -11.55
CA MET A 52 -26.64 5.06 -11.25
C MET A 52 -26.63 4.81 -9.73
N PRO A 53 -27.63 4.09 -9.16
CA PRO A 53 -27.62 3.76 -7.75
C PRO A 53 -26.36 3.02 -7.34
N GLU A 54 -25.76 3.39 -6.20
CA GLU A 54 -24.49 2.83 -5.71
C GLU A 54 -24.56 1.31 -5.54
N GLU A 55 -25.66 0.79 -4.99
CA GLU A 55 -25.90 -0.65 -4.84
C GLU A 55 -25.96 -1.38 -6.18
N VAL A 56 -26.60 -0.76 -7.19
CA VAL A 56 -26.67 -1.35 -8.54
C VAL A 56 -25.28 -1.43 -9.16
N PHE A 57 -24.46 -0.37 -8.98
CA PHE A 57 -23.06 -0.38 -9.40
C PHE A 57 -22.28 -1.53 -8.75
N ILE A 58 -22.36 -1.63 -7.41
CA ILE A 58 -21.65 -2.65 -6.63
C ILE A 58 -22.04 -4.06 -7.09
N ASN A 59 -23.34 -4.34 -7.18
CA ASN A 59 -23.86 -5.65 -7.57
C ASN A 59 -23.45 -6.04 -9.00
N LYS A 60 -23.62 -5.14 -9.96
CA LYS A 60 -23.22 -5.37 -11.35
C LYS A 60 -21.72 -5.60 -11.51
N ALA A 61 -20.90 -4.77 -10.84
CA ALA A 61 -19.45 -4.89 -10.94
C ALA A 61 -18.94 -6.17 -10.28
N ASN A 62 -19.42 -6.49 -9.07
CA ASN A 62 -18.99 -7.67 -8.34
C ASN A 62 -19.39 -8.99 -9.04
N ALA A 63 -20.49 -9.01 -9.76
CA ALA A 63 -20.88 -10.17 -10.58
C ALA A 63 -19.90 -10.47 -11.73
N GLN A 64 -19.03 -9.53 -12.11
CA GLN A 64 -18.05 -9.66 -13.18
C GLN A 64 -16.58 -9.66 -12.70
N LEU A 65 -16.35 -9.43 -11.42
CA LEU A 65 -15.01 -9.49 -10.83
C LEU A 65 -14.61 -10.94 -10.56
N PRO A 66 -13.32 -11.29 -10.68
CA PRO A 66 -12.83 -12.59 -10.29
C PRO A 66 -12.82 -12.76 -8.77
N GLU A 67 -12.75 -13.99 -8.32
CA GLU A 67 -12.55 -14.31 -6.91
C GLU A 67 -11.34 -13.56 -6.31
N GLY A 68 -11.44 -13.16 -5.05
CA GLY A 68 -10.41 -12.40 -4.34
C GLY A 68 -10.45 -10.89 -4.58
N ILE A 69 -11.29 -10.37 -5.49
CA ILE A 69 -11.46 -8.94 -5.73
C ILE A 69 -12.93 -8.55 -5.66
N ARG A 70 -13.27 -7.57 -4.85
CA ARG A 70 -14.64 -7.05 -4.73
C ARG A 70 -14.69 -5.57 -4.46
N ILE A 71 -15.70 -4.91 -4.98
CA ILE A 71 -16.03 -3.53 -4.62
C ILE A 71 -16.87 -3.58 -3.34
N ILE A 72 -16.37 -2.92 -2.31
CA ILE A 72 -17.00 -2.91 -0.98
C ILE A 72 -17.95 -1.71 -0.86
N LYS A 73 -17.53 -0.56 -1.40
CA LYS A 73 -18.26 0.70 -1.26
C LYS A 73 -18.09 1.55 -2.50
N VAL A 74 -19.13 2.25 -2.85
CA VAL A 74 -19.13 3.31 -3.85
C VAL A 74 -19.66 4.57 -3.19
N LYS A 75 -19.14 5.74 -3.57
CA LYS A 75 -19.62 7.03 -3.11
C LYS A 75 -19.44 8.05 -4.22
N TYR A 76 -20.49 8.83 -4.51
CA TYR A 76 -20.36 9.99 -5.38
C TYR A 76 -19.70 11.14 -4.62
N ILE A 77 -18.74 11.77 -5.29
CA ILE A 77 -18.01 12.92 -4.76
C ILE A 77 -18.08 14.06 -5.76
N ASP A 78 -18.17 15.28 -5.27
CA ASP A 78 -18.15 16.49 -6.08
C ASP A 78 -16.75 17.15 -6.11
N GLU A 79 -15.72 16.43 -5.67
CA GLU A 79 -14.36 16.94 -5.57
C GLU A 79 -13.68 16.98 -6.95
N SER A 80 -12.98 18.07 -7.24
CA SER A 80 -12.19 18.24 -8.45
C SER A 80 -10.84 17.54 -8.43
N LYS A 81 -10.36 17.14 -7.24
CA LYS A 81 -9.05 16.50 -7.06
C LYS A 81 -9.16 14.98 -7.08
N SER A 82 -8.29 14.33 -7.84
CA SER A 82 -8.21 12.87 -7.87
C SER A 82 -7.72 12.30 -6.55
N LEU A 83 -8.21 11.13 -6.15
CA LEU A 83 -7.72 10.44 -4.96
C LEU A 83 -6.21 10.18 -5.02
N SER A 84 -5.66 9.90 -6.21
CA SER A 84 -4.21 9.71 -6.39
C SER A 84 -3.38 10.92 -5.97
N SER A 85 -3.89 12.14 -6.13
CA SER A 85 -3.22 13.37 -5.70
C SER A 85 -3.40 13.69 -4.22
N LEU A 86 -4.40 13.10 -3.58
CA LEU A 86 -4.75 13.33 -2.17
C LEU A 86 -4.07 12.32 -1.24
N ILE A 87 -3.85 11.08 -1.69
CA ILE A 87 -3.21 10.05 -0.87
C ILE A 87 -1.82 10.50 -0.44
N SER A 88 -1.56 10.38 0.85
CA SER A 88 -0.31 10.83 1.48
C SER A 88 0.37 9.75 2.29
N TRP A 89 -0.39 8.76 2.79
CA TRP A 89 0.11 7.71 3.64
C TRP A 89 -0.54 6.36 3.33
N SER A 90 0.23 5.30 3.53
CA SER A 90 -0.20 3.89 3.46
C SER A 90 0.15 3.20 4.76
N CYS A 91 -0.80 2.48 5.35
CA CYS A 91 -0.55 1.58 6.48
C CYS A 91 -0.36 0.16 5.96
N TYR A 92 0.73 -0.46 6.41
CA TYR A 92 1.04 -1.85 6.10
C TYR A 92 1.15 -2.68 7.36
N GLU A 93 0.68 -3.91 7.28
CA GLU A 93 1.02 -5.00 8.17
C GLU A 93 2.11 -5.84 7.50
N ILE A 94 3.22 -6.06 8.19
CA ILE A 94 4.34 -6.87 7.71
C ILE A 94 4.57 -7.98 8.72
N LYS A 95 4.44 -9.24 8.25
CA LYS A 95 4.66 -10.44 9.05
C LYS A 95 5.95 -11.12 8.57
N PHE A 96 6.82 -11.49 9.50
CA PHE A 96 8.09 -12.13 9.20
C PHE A 96 8.64 -12.93 10.37
N HIS A 97 9.64 -13.78 10.11
CA HIS A 97 10.51 -14.40 11.10
C HIS A 97 11.85 -13.69 11.15
N ALA A 98 12.43 -13.56 12.34
CA ALA A 98 13.76 -13.03 12.55
C ALA A 98 14.53 -13.95 13.49
N THR A 99 15.71 -14.39 13.07
CA THR A 99 16.54 -15.34 13.83
C THR A 99 17.34 -14.70 14.95
N ASN A 100 17.57 -13.38 14.89
CA ASN A 100 18.41 -12.65 15.84
C ASN A 100 17.58 -11.77 16.80
N ILE A 101 16.28 -12.00 16.89
CA ILE A 101 15.38 -11.28 17.79
C ILE A 101 14.74 -12.32 18.72
N GLU A 102 15.11 -12.27 19.98
CA GLU A 102 14.60 -13.19 21.00
C GLU A 102 13.49 -12.54 21.83
N ASP A 103 13.52 -11.21 21.94
CA ASP A 103 12.55 -10.44 22.72
C ASP A 103 11.96 -9.29 21.90
N VAL A 104 10.65 -9.15 21.99
CA VAL A 104 9.88 -8.13 21.28
C VAL A 104 9.99 -6.76 21.93
N GLU A 105 10.11 -6.70 23.24
CA GLU A 105 10.29 -5.43 23.94
C GLU A 105 11.65 -4.82 23.57
N GLU A 106 12.69 -5.66 23.42
CA GLU A 106 13.98 -5.24 22.91
C GLU A 106 13.87 -4.73 21.46
N LEU A 107 13.14 -5.44 20.60
CA LEU A 107 12.90 -5.00 19.21
C LEU A 107 12.18 -3.65 19.15
N GLU A 108 11.17 -3.42 19.99
CA GLU A 108 10.49 -2.13 20.06
C GLU A 108 11.44 -1.00 20.43
N GLN A 109 12.31 -1.21 21.39
CA GLN A 109 13.33 -0.22 21.81
C GLN A 109 14.34 0.04 20.69
N LEU A 110 14.81 -1.00 19.99
CA LEU A 110 15.71 -0.89 18.85
C LEU A 110 15.07 -0.10 17.70
N ILE A 111 13.81 -0.40 17.37
CA ILE A 111 13.05 0.33 16.34
C ILE A 111 12.89 1.80 16.75
N LYS A 112 12.52 2.08 17.98
CA LYS A 112 12.39 3.45 18.48
C LYS A 112 13.69 4.23 18.33
N LYS A 113 14.80 3.66 18.79
CA LYS A 113 16.14 4.26 18.64
C LYS A 113 16.53 4.47 17.17
N TRP A 114 16.25 3.49 16.32
CA TRP A 114 16.50 3.61 14.87
C TRP A 114 15.69 4.74 14.23
N LEU A 115 14.46 4.95 14.67
CA LEU A 115 13.62 6.03 14.19
C LEU A 115 14.01 7.42 14.74
N GLU A 116 14.87 7.51 15.75
CA GLU A 116 15.45 8.78 16.23
C GLU A 116 16.61 9.26 15.36
N GLU A 117 17.17 8.38 14.49
CA GLU A 117 18.22 8.76 13.57
C GLU A 117 17.77 9.83 12.58
N GLU A 118 18.58 10.86 12.37
CA GLU A 118 18.28 11.93 11.40
C GLU A 118 18.24 11.42 9.95
N LYS A 119 19.00 10.36 9.65
CA LYS A 119 19.16 9.81 8.32
C LYS A 119 19.09 8.29 8.33
N ILE A 120 18.11 7.76 7.61
CA ILE A 120 18.01 6.34 7.27
C ILE A 120 18.19 6.23 5.76
N VAL A 121 19.37 5.73 5.34
CA VAL A 121 19.74 5.74 3.93
C VAL A 121 19.58 4.35 3.31
N ILE A 122 18.86 4.29 2.20
CA ILE A 122 18.78 3.12 1.32
C ILE A 122 19.51 3.37 0.01
N THR A 123 20.12 2.33 -0.55
CA THR A 123 20.76 2.39 -1.87
C THR A 123 19.88 1.68 -2.88
N LYS A 124 19.35 2.44 -3.84
CA LYS A 124 18.63 1.88 -4.99
C LYS A 124 19.58 1.67 -6.16
N THR A 125 19.59 0.45 -6.67
CA THR A 125 20.39 0.10 -7.86
C THR A 125 19.46 0.05 -9.08
N LYS A 126 19.75 0.86 -10.09
CA LYS A 126 19.06 0.85 -11.37
C LYS A 126 20.01 0.47 -12.49
N ARG A 127 19.67 -0.57 -13.24
CA ARG A 127 20.41 -0.94 -14.45
C ARG A 127 19.87 -0.17 -15.65
N LYS A 128 20.73 0.63 -16.27
CA LYS A 128 20.39 1.39 -17.50
C LYS A 128 21.38 1.01 -18.60
N ARG A 129 20.94 0.23 -19.60
CA ARG A 129 21.82 -0.38 -20.61
C ARG A 129 22.98 -1.13 -19.92
N ASN A 130 24.24 -0.77 -20.20
CA ASN A 130 25.45 -1.41 -19.64
C ASN A 130 25.99 -0.74 -18.36
N ARG A 131 25.21 0.16 -17.72
CA ARG A 131 25.65 0.87 -16.50
C ARG A 131 24.77 0.54 -15.33
N ILE A 132 25.40 0.31 -14.17
CA ILE A 132 24.72 0.18 -12.88
C ILE A 132 24.79 1.55 -12.20
N ILE A 133 23.63 2.18 -12.01
CA ILE A 133 23.51 3.46 -11.31
C ILE A 133 23.05 3.13 -9.88
N LYS A 134 23.88 3.46 -8.90
CA LYS A 134 23.50 3.44 -7.48
C LYS A 134 23.05 4.83 -7.08
N LYS A 135 21.87 4.93 -6.45
CA LYS A 135 21.33 6.18 -5.92
C LYS A 135 20.98 5.99 -4.46
N GLU A 136 21.57 6.78 -3.62
CA GLU A 136 21.23 6.85 -2.21
C GLU A 136 20.02 7.74 -1.98
N ARG A 137 19.17 7.34 -1.03
CA ARG A 137 17.98 8.08 -0.63
C ARG A 137 17.80 7.99 0.88
N ASN A 138 17.71 9.14 1.52
CA ASN A 138 17.24 9.19 2.90
C ASN A 138 15.73 8.92 2.92
N ILE A 139 15.29 7.95 3.72
CA ILE A 139 13.90 7.55 3.84
C ILE A 139 13.29 7.90 5.20
N ARG A 140 14.05 8.50 6.13
CA ARG A 140 13.57 8.76 7.49
C ARG A 140 12.26 9.55 7.52
N ASN A 141 12.17 10.61 6.73
CA ASN A 141 10.97 11.45 6.63
C ASN A 141 9.79 10.78 5.88
N LEU A 142 9.99 9.60 5.34
CA LEU A 142 8.95 8.80 4.68
C LEU A 142 8.39 7.72 5.60
N ILE A 143 8.94 7.57 6.80
CA ILE A 143 8.51 6.61 7.82
C ILE A 143 7.77 7.40 8.90
N GLY A 144 6.51 7.05 9.08
CA GLY A 144 5.68 7.53 10.18
C GLY A 144 5.80 6.62 11.40
N ASN A 145 4.65 6.26 12.00
CA ASN A 145 4.62 5.39 13.17
C ASN A 145 4.89 3.92 12.78
N VAL A 146 5.63 3.22 13.64
CA VAL A 146 5.91 1.78 13.55
C VAL A 146 5.56 1.15 14.90
N VAL A 147 4.72 0.13 14.88
CA VAL A 147 4.25 -0.59 16.07
C VAL A 147 4.49 -2.07 15.88
N VAL A 148 5.14 -2.69 16.85
CA VAL A 148 5.30 -4.15 16.89
C VAL A 148 4.07 -4.77 17.53
N LYS A 149 3.59 -5.88 16.96
CA LYS A 149 2.53 -6.70 17.55
C LYS A 149 3.05 -8.12 17.65
N LEU A 150 2.97 -8.71 18.83
CA LEU A 150 3.13 -10.15 18.96
C LEU A 150 1.82 -10.83 18.54
N LYS A 151 1.93 -11.85 17.69
CA LYS A 151 0.98 -12.94 17.72
C LYS A 151 1.68 -14.11 18.36
N SER A 152 1.46 -14.31 19.67
CA SER A 152 1.73 -15.62 20.27
C SER A 152 0.76 -16.59 19.65
N SER A 153 1.25 -17.64 19.01
CA SER A 153 0.40 -18.74 18.59
C SER A 153 0.00 -19.53 19.82
N SER A 154 -1.30 -19.81 19.93
CA SER A 154 -1.89 -20.65 20.99
C SER A 154 -1.56 -22.15 20.83
N THR A 155 -0.71 -22.53 19.90
CA THR A 155 -0.32 -23.92 19.63
C THR A 155 1.21 -24.03 19.53
N GLN A 156 1.78 -24.92 20.31
CA GLN A 156 3.23 -25.20 20.46
C GLN A 156 4.00 -25.58 19.17
N LYS A 157 3.46 -25.41 17.99
CA LYS A 157 4.06 -25.80 16.71
C LYS A 157 4.26 -24.64 15.70
N ASP A 158 3.69 -23.46 15.94
CA ASP A 158 3.91 -22.32 15.08
C ASP A 158 5.06 -21.47 15.65
N THR A 159 6.13 -21.36 14.91
CA THR A 159 7.23 -20.43 15.18
C THR A 159 6.68 -19.01 15.36
N ASP A 160 7.12 -18.33 16.42
CA ASP A 160 6.65 -16.97 16.74
C ASP A 160 6.92 -16.01 15.58
N HIS A 161 5.83 -15.51 14.99
CA HIS A 161 5.91 -14.50 13.95
C HIS A 161 5.89 -13.10 14.55
N ILE A 162 6.81 -12.28 14.12
CA ILE A 162 6.77 -10.84 14.38
C ILE A 162 5.81 -10.19 13.40
N VAL A 163 4.91 -9.36 13.90
CA VAL A 163 4.00 -8.56 13.09
C VAL A 163 4.26 -7.09 13.35
N LEU A 164 4.59 -6.34 12.29
CA LEU A 164 4.76 -4.90 12.33
C LEU A 164 3.57 -4.20 11.64
N ASN A 165 3.01 -3.18 12.30
CA ASN A 165 2.20 -2.19 11.62
C ASN A 165 3.04 -0.94 11.38
N CYS A 166 3.14 -0.50 10.13
CA CYS A 166 3.93 0.68 9.79
C CYS A 166 3.16 1.63 8.89
N LEU A 167 3.31 2.93 9.16
CA LEU A 167 2.77 4.02 8.35
C LEU A 167 3.88 4.57 7.45
N LEU A 168 3.74 4.41 6.15
CA LEU A 168 4.73 4.84 5.16
C LEU A 168 4.15 5.88 4.21
N LYS A 169 4.93 6.90 3.85
CA LYS A 169 4.53 7.91 2.85
C LYS A 169 4.15 7.24 1.53
N ALA A 170 3.07 7.73 0.94
CA ALA A 170 2.51 7.30 -0.32
C ALA A 170 2.09 8.50 -1.17
N GLY A 171 2.00 8.31 -2.49
CA GLY A 171 1.59 9.36 -3.42
C GLY A 171 2.73 10.28 -3.87
N ASP A 172 2.36 11.43 -4.44
CA ASP A 172 3.29 12.31 -5.17
C ASP A 172 4.30 13.02 -4.28
N LYS A 173 3.91 13.34 -3.04
CA LYS A 173 4.79 14.01 -2.06
C LYS A 173 5.84 13.08 -1.43
N GLY A 174 5.81 11.82 -1.76
CA GLY A 174 6.76 10.82 -1.28
C GLY A 174 6.12 9.44 -1.29
N ASN A 175 6.91 8.45 -1.70
CA ASN A 175 6.45 7.06 -1.74
C ASN A 175 7.59 6.15 -1.24
N LEU A 176 7.32 5.38 -0.20
CA LEU A 176 8.23 4.38 0.33
C LEU A 176 7.62 2.98 0.16
N ASN A 177 8.32 2.14 -0.62
CA ASN A 177 7.90 0.76 -0.78
C ASN A 177 8.13 0.00 0.54
N PRO A 178 7.15 -0.76 1.06
CA PRO A 178 7.30 -1.49 2.31
C PRO A 178 8.42 -2.55 2.29
N ARG A 179 8.76 -3.10 1.11
CA ARG A 179 9.92 -3.98 0.97
C ARG A 179 11.25 -3.23 1.17
N ASP A 180 11.35 -1.98 0.69
CA ASP A 180 12.54 -1.16 0.93
C ASP A 180 12.65 -0.77 2.40
N PHE A 181 11.51 -0.49 3.06
CA PHE A 181 11.44 -0.20 4.49
C PHE A 181 11.94 -1.37 5.34
N ILE A 182 11.35 -2.57 5.18
CA ILE A 182 11.73 -3.74 5.98
C ILE A 182 13.19 -4.17 5.71
N LYS A 183 13.69 -4.03 4.47
CA LYS A 183 15.09 -4.26 4.13
C LYS A 183 16.04 -3.28 4.82
N ALA A 184 15.66 -2.01 4.92
CA ALA A 184 16.46 -1.03 5.64
C ALA A 184 16.52 -1.35 7.13
N MET A 185 15.38 -1.74 7.70
CA MET A 185 15.26 -2.11 9.12
C MET A 185 16.09 -3.36 9.42
N ASP A 186 15.95 -4.43 8.64
CA ASP A 186 16.74 -5.66 8.80
C ASP A 186 18.25 -5.39 8.74
N LYS A 187 18.68 -4.60 7.75
CA LYS A 187 20.08 -4.22 7.60
C LYS A 187 20.63 -3.44 8.80
N TYR A 188 19.83 -2.49 9.32
CA TYR A 188 20.25 -1.63 10.44
C TYR A 188 20.25 -2.39 11.77
N LEU A 189 19.18 -3.13 12.03
CA LEU A 189 18.98 -3.86 13.29
C LEU A 189 19.59 -5.27 13.28
N ARG A 190 20.06 -5.75 12.13
CA ARG A 190 20.66 -7.10 11.93
C ARG A 190 19.74 -8.22 12.40
N MET A 191 18.45 -8.12 12.07
CA MET A 191 17.42 -9.02 12.60
C MET A 191 17.52 -10.45 12.06
N GLY A 192 18.14 -10.65 10.89
CA GLY A 192 18.23 -11.97 10.25
C GLY A 192 16.86 -12.45 9.76
N ILE A 193 16.17 -11.61 8.97
CA ILE A 193 14.84 -11.93 8.46
C ILE A 193 14.90 -13.07 7.44
N ASP A 194 14.00 -14.04 7.60
CA ASP A 194 13.69 -15.02 6.56
C ASP A 194 12.83 -14.36 5.46
N TRP A 195 13.50 -13.99 4.35
CA TRP A 195 12.88 -13.25 3.26
C TRP A 195 11.84 -14.04 2.46
N ASP A 196 11.90 -15.37 2.51
CA ASP A 196 10.95 -16.24 1.79
C ASP A 196 9.60 -16.31 2.56
N ALA A 197 9.64 -16.05 3.86
CA ALA A 197 8.46 -16.03 4.73
C ALA A 197 7.88 -14.61 4.98
N VAL A 198 8.40 -13.56 4.30
CA VAL A 198 7.88 -12.20 4.49
C VAL A 198 6.55 -12.00 3.80
N GLU A 199 5.51 -11.77 4.57
CA GLU A 199 4.18 -11.39 4.10
C GLU A 199 3.94 -9.89 4.31
N ILE A 200 3.44 -9.20 3.28
CA ILE A 200 3.12 -7.78 3.34
C ILE A 200 1.68 -7.56 2.91
N ASN A 201 0.91 -6.90 3.75
CA ASN A 201 -0.49 -6.55 3.48
C ASN A 201 -0.71 -5.04 3.68
N ARG A 202 -1.28 -4.36 2.68
CA ARG A 202 -1.72 -2.97 2.83
C ARG A 202 -3.08 -2.95 3.52
N ILE A 203 -3.13 -2.37 4.72
CA ILE A 203 -4.34 -2.32 5.53
C ILE A 203 -5.19 -1.11 5.16
N ALA A 204 -4.56 0.06 4.92
CA ALA A 204 -5.27 1.30 4.67
C ALA A 204 -4.44 2.31 3.87
N LEU A 205 -5.16 3.21 3.19
CA LEU A 205 -4.64 4.44 2.61
C LEU A 205 -5.23 5.64 3.35
N PHE A 206 -4.45 6.72 3.47
CA PHE A 206 -4.87 7.93 4.17
C PHE A 206 -4.54 9.18 3.38
N ILE A 207 -5.38 10.19 3.60
CA ILE A 207 -5.20 11.57 3.18
C ILE A 207 -4.70 12.37 4.37
N GLU A 208 -3.69 13.20 4.17
CA GLU A 208 -3.19 14.15 5.17
C GLU A 208 -3.99 15.46 5.12
N THR A 209 -4.41 15.94 6.28
CA THR A 209 -5.14 17.19 6.45
C THR A 209 -4.52 17.99 7.59
N ASP A 210 -4.89 19.24 7.73
CA ASP A 210 -4.42 20.11 8.84
C ASP A 210 -4.76 19.55 10.24
N LYS A 211 -5.76 18.67 10.32
CA LYS A 211 -6.21 18.01 11.56
C LYS A 211 -5.62 16.61 11.75
N GLY A 212 -4.67 16.19 10.91
CA GLY A 212 -4.09 14.85 10.91
C GLY A 212 -4.45 14.03 9.68
N ILE A 213 -4.41 12.69 9.80
CA ILE A 213 -4.73 11.78 8.71
C ILE A 213 -6.18 11.28 8.80
N ARG A 214 -6.84 11.08 7.66
CA ARG A 214 -8.18 10.50 7.56
C ARG A 214 -8.28 9.49 6.43
N PHE A 215 -9.28 8.64 6.45
CA PHE A 215 -9.60 7.77 5.31
C PHE A 215 -10.06 8.60 4.10
N PRO A 216 -9.86 8.11 2.86
CA PRO A 216 -10.24 8.80 1.63
C PRO A 216 -11.76 9.02 1.50
N ILE A 217 -12.57 8.06 1.91
CA ILE A 217 -14.05 8.10 1.83
C ILE A 217 -14.73 7.45 3.04
#